data_5e972a6df6c124e6e21054e4bb2b15a8
#
_entry.id   5e972a6df6c124e6e21054e4bb2b15a8
#
_cell.length_a   1.000
_cell.length_b   1.000
_cell.length_c   1.000
_cell.angle_alpha   90.00
_cell.angle_beta   90.00
_cell.angle_gamma   90.00
#
_symmetry.space_group_name_H-M   'P 1'
#
loop_
_entity.id
_entity.type
_entity.pdbx_description
1 polymer ?
#
loop_
_entity_poly.entity_id
_entity_poly.type
_entity_poly.pdbx_seq_one_letter_code
_entity_poly.pdbx_strand_id
1 'polypeptide(L)'
;MISSYDDIIERVVTTPIMTKAHEKSMEMGTLRNSVTNGAGNLVGFVGEGLVHDYLQEQGQMCGWTNTYDYDIIVEGDITVDVKSKRTGFPPKLDYECSITALNTKQKCDVYVFTRVRNDMTVGWILGFLPKAEYFDKATFMEKGTVDSSNGWKVKSDCYNVPINELRPIHELIKQNTDT
;
A
#
# COMPACT_ATOMS: atom_id res chain seq x y z
N MET A 1 -1.96 -15.62 7.49
CA MET A 1 -0.64 -15.09 7.07
C MET A 1 -0.34 -15.58 5.66
N ILE A 2 0.35 -14.77 4.89
CA ILE A 2 0.78 -15.12 3.54
C ILE A 2 1.89 -16.16 3.61
N SER A 3 1.62 -17.35 3.08
CA SER A 3 2.56 -18.47 3.07
C SER A 3 3.07 -18.84 1.68
N SER A 4 2.44 -18.30 0.63
CA SER A 4 2.72 -18.59 -0.76
C SER A 4 2.67 -17.32 -1.61
N TYR A 5 3.41 -17.32 -2.71
CA TYR A 5 3.29 -16.27 -3.75
C TYR A 5 1.92 -16.25 -4.42
N ASP A 6 1.14 -17.33 -4.35
CA ASP A 6 -0.23 -17.38 -4.89
C ASP A 6 -1.19 -16.44 -4.15
N ASP A 7 -0.84 -16.04 -2.92
CA ASP A 7 -1.59 -15.05 -2.14
C ASP A 7 -1.32 -13.60 -2.57
N ILE A 8 -0.25 -13.37 -3.33
CA ILE A 8 0.11 -12.06 -3.86
C ILE A 8 -0.54 -11.88 -5.24
N ILE A 9 -1.28 -10.79 -5.42
CA ILE A 9 -2.02 -10.54 -6.65
C ILE A 9 -1.19 -9.65 -7.58
N GLU A 10 -0.68 -10.22 -8.67
CA GLU A 10 -0.03 -9.47 -9.74
C GLU A 10 -1.08 -8.85 -10.66
N ARG A 11 -0.92 -7.58 -11.00
CA ARG A 11 -1.86 -6.83 -11.84
C ARG A 11 -1.14 -5.94 -12.83
N VAL A 12 -1.69 -5.86 -14.04
CA VAL A 12 -1.29 -4.88 -15.03
C VAL A 12 -1.79 -3.50 -14.62
N VAL A 13 -0.93 -2.49 -14.73
CA VAL A 13 -1.33 -1.10 -14.57
C VAL A 13 -2.02 -0.64 -15.85
N THR A 14 -3.33 -0.47 -15.80
CA THR A 14 -4.14 -0.08 -16.97
C THR A 14 -4.02 1.40 -17.28
N THR A 15 -4.36 1.80 -18.51
CA THR A 15 -4.41 3.21 -18.90
C THR A 15 -5.32 4.07 -18.00
N PRO A 16 -6.54 3.63 -17.63
CA PRO A 16 -7.36 4.38 -16.68
C PRO A 16 -6.71 4.60 -15.32
N ILE A 17 -6.01 3.59 -14.77
CA ILE A 17 -5.25 3.74 -13.51
C ILE A 17 -4.17 4.80 -13.67
N MET A 18 -3.37 4.73 -14.73
CA MET A 18 -2.31 5.71 -14.98
C MET A 18 -2.84 7.12 -15.16
N THR A 19 -3.90 7.29 -15.93
CA THR A 19 -4.52 8.60 -16.16
C THR A 19 -4.97 9.21 -14.83
N LYS A 20 -5.71 8.47 -14.02
CA LYS A 20 -6.19 8.96 -12.73
C LYS A 20 -5.05 9.20 -11.73
N ALA A 21 -4.03 8.35 -11.74
CA ALA A 21 -2.84 8.54 -10.90
C ALA A 21 -2.07 9.82 -11.26
N HIS A 22 -1.92 10.12 -12.54
CA HIS A 22 -1.32 11.38 -13.00
C HIS A 22 -2.16 12.60 -12.60
N GLU A 23 -3.48 12.56 -12.78
CA GLU A 23 -4.38 13.65 -12.37
C GLU A 23 -4.23 13.94 -10.86
N LYS A 24 -4.30 12.92 -10.02
CA LYS A 24 -4.11 13.06 -8.56
C LYS A 24 -2.72 13.58 -8.21
N SER A 25 -1.69 13.09 -8.88
CA SER A 25 -0.31 13.54 -8.66
C SER A 25 -0.13 15.04 -9.02
N MET A 26 -0.77 15.49 -10.08
CA MET A 26 -0.76 16.91 -10.48
C MET A 26 -1.50 17.79 -9.47
N GLU A 27 -2.66 17.36 -8.99
CA GLU A 27 -3.42 18.06 -7.94
C GLU A 27 -2.59 18.23 -6.67
N MET A 28 -1.86 17.18 -6.23
CA MET A 28 -0.97 17.27 -5.07
C MET A 28 0.29 18.08 -5.31
N GLY A 29 0.83 18.12 -6.52
CA GLY A 29 1.99 18.94 -6.88
C GLY A 29 1.73 20.44 -6.74
N THR A 30 0.48 20.88 -6.75
CA THR A 30 0.07 22.27 -6.46
C THR A 30 -0.02 22.56 -4.96
N LEU A 31 -0.11 21.52 -4.12
CA LEU A 31 -0.02 21.63 -2.67
C LEU A 31 1.47 21.51 -2.26
N ARG A 32 2.08 22.66 -1.97
CA ARG A 32 3.50 22.79 -1.61
C ARG A 32 3.89 21.85 -0.48
N ASN A 33 5.01 21.15 -0.63
CA ASN A 33 5.84 20.36 0.31
C ASN A 33 5.91 18.86 0.04
N SER A 34 5.89 18.42 -1.20
CA SER A 34 6.31 17.04 -1.53
C SER A 34 7.83 16.95 -1.45
N VAL A 35 8.35 16.21 -0.48
CA VAL A 35 9.78 15.89 -0.31
C VAL A 35 10.36 15.14 -1.53
N THR A 36 9.51 14.69 -2.46
CA THR A 36 9.86 13.80 -3.58
C THR A 36 9.58 14.38 -4.96
N ASN A 37 9.33 15.69 -5.10
CA ASN A 37 9.04 16.35 -6.39
C ASN A 37 7.97 15.61 -7.25
N GLY A 38 6.96 15.06 -6.64
CA GLY A 38 5.83 14.39 -7.33
C GLY A 38 6.07 12.95 -7.76
N ALA A 39 7.31 12.48 -7.91
CA ALA A 39 7.59 11.12 -8.38
C ALA A 39 7.21 10.02 -7.37
N GLY A 40 7.31 10.30 -6.08
CA GLY A 40 6.89 9.37 -5.01
C GLY A 40 5.37 9.24 -4.92
N ASN A 41 4.65 10.30 -5.23
CA ASN A 41 3.18 10.33 -5.16
C ASN A 41 2.55 9.51 -6.29
N LEU A 42 3.14 9.50 -7.49
CA LEU A 42 2.61 8.73 -8.61
C LEU A 42 2.58 7.23 -8.31
N VAL A 43 3.64 6.69 -7.70
CA VAL A 43 3.68 5.28 -7.26
C VAL A 43 2.57 4.98 -6.26
N GLY A 44 2.34 5.88 -5.30
CA GLY A 44 1.25 5.77 -4.34
C GLY A 44 -0.10 5.68 -5.03
N PHE A 45 -0.41 6.61 -5.91
CA PHE A 45 -1.69 6.63 -6.64
C PHE A 45 -1.88 5.45 -7.57
N VAL A 46 -0.81 4.95 -8.20
CA VAL A 46 -0.89 3.70 -8.99
C VAL A 46 -1.25 2.52 -8.09
N GLY A 47 -0.62 2.40 -6.93
CA GLY A 47 -0.95 1.35 -5.96
C GLY A 47 -2.39 1.42 -5.46
N GLU A 48 -2.88 2.63 -5.14
CA GLU A 48 -4.29 2.86 -4.78
C GLU A 48 -5.24 2.40 -5.90
N GLY A 49 -4.94 2.73 -7.15
CA GLY A 49 -5.74 2.33 -8.31
C GLY A 49 -5.78 0.82 -8.51
N LEU A 50 -4.65 0.13 -8.32
CA LEU A 50 -4.60 -1.33 -8.39
C LEU A 50 -5.50 -1.99 -7.34
N VAL A 51 -5.47 -1.50 -6.12
CA VAL A 51 -6.31 -2.01 -5.03
C VAL A 51 -7.79 -1.71 -5.29
N HIS A 52 -8.11 -0.48 -5.67
CA HIS A 52 -9.47 -0.07 -6.00
C HIS A 52 -10.09 -0.93 -7.09
N ASP A 53 -9.39 -1.11 -8.22
CA ASP A 53 -9.88 -1.91 -9.34
C ASP A 53 -10.05 -3.39 -8.94
N TYR A 54 -9.09 -3.93 -8.18
CA TYR A 54 -9.20 -5.30 -7.68
C TYR A 54 -10.46 -5.49 -6.82
N LEU A 55 -10.70 -4.60 -5.87
CA LEU A 55 -11.87 -4.67 -4.99
C LEU A 55 -13.19 -4.57 -5.78
N GLN A 56 -13.25 -3.68 -6.78
CA GLN A 56 -14.43 -3.58 -7.67
C GLN A 56 -14.65 -4.86 -8.49
N GLU A 57 -13.61 -5.46 -9.04
CA GLU A 57 -13.70 -6.73 -9.76
C GLU A 57 -14.18 -7.88 -8.87
N GLN A 58 -13.90 -7.81 -7.57
CA GLN A 58 -14.41 -8.77 -6.58
C GLN A 58 -15.84 -8.44 -6.10
N GLY A 59 -16.51 -7.50 -6.74
CA GLY A 59 -17.88 -7.12 -6.41
C GLY A 59 -18.05 -6.20 -5.21
N GLN A 60 -16.98 -5.61 -4.72
CA GLN A 60 -17.05 -4.66 -3.61
C GLN A 60 -17.43 -3.26 -4.13
N MET A 61 -18.42 -2.63 -3.49
CA MET A 61 -18.65 -1.20 -3.68
C MET A 61 -17.56 -0.43 -2.96
N CYS A 62 -16.75 0.31 -3.69
CA CYS A 62 -15.68 1.10 -3.09
C CYS A 62 -15.48 2.44 -3.81
N GLY A 63 -15.09 3.44 -3.04
CA GLY A 63 -14.77 4.79 -3.52
C GLY A 63 -13.28 5.09 -3.34
N TRP A 64 -12.65 5.55 -4.39
CA TRP A 64 -11.29 6.08 -4.32
C TRP A 64 -11.35 7.56 -3.96
N THR A 65 -10.84 7.91 -2.78
CA THR A 65 -10.94 9.25 -2.17
C THR A 65 -9.59 9.98 -2.17
N ASN A 66 -9.57 11.20 -1.66
CA ASN A 66 -8.37 12.01 -1.48
C ASN A 66 -8.31 12.58 -0.06
N THR A 67 -8.49 11.73 0.95
CA THR A 67 -8.37 12.16 2.34
C THR A 67 -6.96 11.92 2.87
N TYR A 68 -6.59 12.62 3.94
CA TYR A 68 -5.34 12.38 4.66
C TYR A 68 -5.35 11.02 5.39
N ASP A 69 -6.52 10.60 5.87
CA ASP A 69 -6.65 9.47 6.76
C ASP A 69 -6.74 8.12 6.02
N TYR A 70 -7.29 8.12 4.80
CA TYR A 70 -7.44 6.92 3.99
C TYR A 70 -7.62 7.23 2.51
N ASP A 71 -7.34 6.26 1.66
CA ASP A 71 -7.37 6.37 0.21
C ASP A 71 -8.64 5.78 -0.40
N ILE A 72 -9.15 4.71 0.19
CA ILE A 72 -10.32 3.97 -0.30
C ILE A 72 -11.29 3.75 0.86
N ILE A 73 -12.58 3.94 0.57
CA ILE A 73 -13.67 3.49 1.44
C ILE A 73 -14.37 2.31 0.78
N VAL A 74 -14.51 1.21 1.50
CA VAL A 74 -15.16 -0.02 1.04
C VAL A 74 -16.54 -0.14 1.65
N GLU A 75 -17.43 -0.83 0.98
CA GLU A 75 -18.77 -1.17 1.48
C GLU A 75 -18.72 -1.63 2.93
N GLY A 76 -19.65 -1.11 3.78
CA GLY A 76 -19.60 -1.33 5.22
C GLY A 76 -18.71 -0.33 5.98
N ASP A 77 -18.34 0.78 5.33
CA ASP A 77 -17.55 1.89 5.88
C ASP A 77 -16.13 1.54 6.34
N ILE A 78 -15.56 0.46 5.79
CA ILE A 78 -14.16 0.11 6.06
C ILE A 78 -13.25 1.08 5.31
N THR A 79 -12.40 1.77 6.05
CA THR A 79 -11.42 2.71 5.50
C THR A 79 -10.06 2.05 5.30
N VAL A 80 -9.53 2.20 4.10
CA VAL A 80 -8.28 1.57 3.64
C VAL A 80 -7.26 2.64 3.29
N ASP A 81 -6.07 2.54 3.86
CA ASP A 81 -4.91 3.32 3.46
C ASP A 81 -3.93 2.41 2.71
N VAL A 82 -3.55 2.79 1.51
CA VAL A 82 -2.69 1.99 0.62
C VAL A 82 -1.25 2.49 0.71
N LYS A 83 -0.34 1.61 1.10
CA LYS A 83 1.09 1.90 1.18
C LYS A 83 1.83 1.23 0.03
N SER A 84 2.46 2.03 -0.82
CA SER A 84 3.12 1.58 -2.04
C SER A 84 4.61 1.84 -2.02
N LYS A 85 5.39 0.88 -2.53
CA LYS A 85 6.82 1.03 -2.78
C LYS A 85 7.17 0.69 -4.22
N ARG A 86 8.18 1.34 -4.77
CA ARG A 86 8.80 0.92 -6.03
C ARG A 86 9.60 -0.37 -5.86
N THR A 87 9.65 -1.15 -6.91
CA THR A 87 10.50 -2.35 -6.97
C THR A 87 11.05 -2.55 -8.38
N GLY A 88 12.29 -3.05 -8.48
CA GLY A 88 12.87 -3.47 -9.76
C GLY A 88 12.48 -4.90 -10.16
N PHE A 89 12.07 -5.71 -9.17
CA PHE A 89 11.80 -7.14 -9.33
C PHE A 89 10.52 -7.53 -8.60
N PRO A 90 9.91 -8.69 -8.94
CA PRO A 90 8.80 -9.23 -8.17
C PRO A 90 9.13 -9.31 -6.68
N PRO A 91 8.17 -9.00 -5.79
CA PRO A 91 8.42 -8.98 -4.35
C PRO A 91 8.71 -10.38 -3.81
N LYS A 92 9.64 -10.45 -2.84
CA LYS A 92 9.89 -11.66 -2.05
C LYS A 92 9.12 -11.58 -0.73
N LEU A 93 8.77 -12.75 -0.17
CA LEU A 93 7.95 -12.82 1.04
C LEU A 93 8.61 -12.20 2.28
N ASP A 94 9.92 -12.08 2.29
CA ASP A 94 10.72 -11.45 3.35
C ASP A 94 10.90 -9.92 3.17
N TYR A 95 10.36 -9.33 2.08
CA TYR A 95 10.42 -7.89 1.90
C TYR A 95 9.56 -7.15 2.91
N GLU A 96 10.07 -6.01 3.37
CA GLU A 96 9.42 -5.19 4.39
C GLU A 96 8.31 -4.29 3.84
N CYS A 97 7.19 -4.30 4.56
CA CYS A 97 6.09 -3.36 4.40
C CYS A 97 6.22 -2.27 5.47
N SER A 98 6.53 -1.04 5.05
CA SER A 98 6.91 0.03 5.96
C SER A 98 5.86 1.12 6.05
N ILE A 99 5.68 1.64 7.26
CA ILE A 99 4.91 2.85 7.54
C ILE A 99 5.83 3.84 8.24
N THR A 100 5.97 5.05 7.70
CA THR A 100 6.78 6.09 8.34
C THR A 100 6.16 6.50 9.68
N ALA A 101 7.00 6.83 10.65
CA ALA A 101 6.54 7.27 11.98
C ALA A 101 5.62 8.49 11.91
N LEU A 102 5.77 9.33 10.87
CA LEU A 102 4.93 10.50 10.63
C LEU A 102 3.48 10.14 10.25
N ASN A 103 3.26 8.96 9.66
CA ASN A 103 1.95 8.51 9.17
C ASN A 103 1.17 7.67 10.18
N THR A 104 1.68 7.47 11.40
CA THR A 104 1.01 6.66 12.42
C THR A 104 -0.30 7.26 12.94
N LYS A 105 -0.51 8.56 12.70
CA LYS A 105 -1.71 9.30 13.14
C LYS A 105 -2.91 9.18 12.19
N GLN A 106 -2.74 8.59 11.01
CA GLN A 106 -3.82 8.37 10.06
C GLN A 106 -4.92 7.51 10.68
N LYS A 107 -6.18 7.87 10.41
CA LYS A 107 -7.35 7.20 10.98
C LYS A 107 -7.99 6.26 9.94
N CYS A 108 -7.27 5.21 9.57
CA CYS A 108 -7.80 4.13 8.75
C CYS A 108 -8.05 2.87 9.58
N ASP A 109 -8.91 1.98 9.08
CA ASP A 109 -9.17 0.69 9.71
C ASP A 109 -8.10 -0.33 9.34
N VAL A 110 -7.69 -0.34 8.08
CA VAL A 110 -6.72 -1.29 7.56
C VAL A 110 -5.67 -0.62 6.67
N TYR A 111 -4.48 -1.20 6.67
CA TYR A 111 -3.43 -0.92 5.68
C TYR A 111 -3.40 -2.01 4.62
N VAL A 112 -3.39 -1.63 3.35
CA VAL A 112 -3.10 -2.52 2.22
C VAL A 112 -1.74 -2.14 1.65
N PHE A 113 -0.89 -3.14 1.42
CA PHE A 113 0.46 -2.93 0.91
C PHE A 113 0.57 -3.35 -0.55
N THR A 114 1.24 -2.52 -1.33
CA THR A 114 1.51 -2.78 -2.75
C THR A 114 2.97 -2.53 -3.09
N ARG A 115 3.41 -3.14 -4.17
CA ARG A 115 4.64 -2.76 -4.87
C ARG A 115 4.32 -2.49 -6.33
N VAL A 116 4.98 -1.48 -6.90
CA VAL A 116 4.82 -1.10 -8.30
C VAL A 116 6.18 -1.19 -8.97
N ARG A 117 6.25 -1.88 -10.11
CA ARG A 117 7.49 -2.00 -10.87
C ARG A 117 7.97 -0.64 -11.35
N ASN A 118 9.28 -0.45 -11.45
CA ASN A 118 9.89 0.84 -11.78
C ASN A 118 9.39 1.44 -13.09
N ASP A 119 9.00 0.61 -14.08
CA ASP A 119 8.42 1.04 -15.34
C ASP A 119 6.91 1.36 -15.29
N MET A 120 6.28 1.19 -14.12
CA MET A 120 4.86 1.47 -13.90
C MET A 120 3.90 0.63 -14.77
N THR A 121 4.32 -0.53 -15.27
CA THR A 121 3.46 -1.38 -16.12
C THR A 121 2.79 -2.51 -15.37
N VAL A 122 3.37 -2.93 -14.24
CA VAL A 122 2.90 -4.02 -13.38
C VAL A 122 3.03 -3.62 -11.93
N GLY A 123 2.10 -4.06 -11.10
CA GLY A 123 2.18 -3.96 -9.66
C GLY A 123 1.67 -5.22 -8.96
N TRP A 124 1.89 -5.30 -7.68
CA TRP A 124 1.51 -6.42 -6.82
C TRP A 124 0.76 -5.92 -5.59
N ILE A 125 -0.41 -6.50 -5.34
CA ILE A 125 -1.11 -6.34 -4.06
C ILE A 125 -0.56 -7.43 -3.15
N LEU A 126 0.14 -7.01 -2.11
CA LEU A 126 0.89 -7.91 -1.23
C LEU A 126 0.02 -8.54 -0.16
N GLY A 127 -0.98 -7.81 0.32
CA GLY A 127 -1.84 -8.20 1.40
C GLY A 127 -2.22 -7.01 2.28
N PHE A 128 -2.86 -7.29 3.41
CA PHE A 128 -3.33 -6.28 4.33
C PHE A 128 -3.14 -6.66 5.80
N LEU A 129 -3.21 -5.68 6.67
CA LEU A 129 -3.40 -5.84 8.12
C LEU A 129 -4.34 -4.78 8.67
N PRO A 130 -5.22 -5.13 9.63
CA PRO A 130 -5.85 -4.14 10.49
C PRO A 130 -4.79 -3.27 11.16
N LYS A 131 -5.06 -1.97 11.30
CA LYS A 131 -4.08 -1.01 11.82
C LYS A 131 -3.48 -1.43 13.17
N ALA A 132 -4.32 -1.86 14.12
CA ALA A 132 -3.85 -2.28 15.44
C ALA A 132 -2.92 -3.51 15.33
N GLU A 133 -3.28 -4.49 14.50
CA GLU A 133 -2.47 -5.69 14.30
C GLU A 133 -1.12 -5.37 13.63
N TYR A 134 -1.11 -4.39 12.70
CA TYR A 134 0.14 -3.95 12.08
C TYR A 134 1.13 -3.44 13.13
N PHE A 135 0.71 -2.54 14.02
CA PHE A 135 1.60 -1.98 15.04
C PHE A 135 1.97 -2.97 16.14
N ASP A 136 1.14 -3.96 16.43
CA ASP A 136 1.49 -5.05 17.35
C ASP A 136 2.61 -5.95 16.80
N LYS A 137 2.64 -6.16 15.48
CA LYS A 137 3.64 -6.99 14.80
C LYS A 137 4.90 -6.22 14.38
N ALA A 138 4.78 -4.91 14.18
CA ALA A 138 5.81 -4.11 13.54
C ALA A 138 7.08 -3.96 14.39
N THR A 139 8.22 -3.98 13.70
CA THR A 139 9.52 -3.62 14.27
C THR A 139 9.83 -2.16 13.92
N PHE A 140 10.15 -1.36 14.92
CA PHE A 140 10.60 0.02 14.73
C PHE A 140 12.06 0.06 14.28
N MET A 141 12.34 0.88 13.26
CA MET A 141 13.70 1.13 12.76
C MET A 141 13.95 2.63 12.67
N GLU A 142 15.01 3.10 13.33
CA GLU A 142 15.43 4.50 13.27
C GLU A 142 16.08 4.83 11.92
N LYS A 143 15.95 6.10 11.53
CA LYS A 143 16.66 6.66 10.39
C LYS A 143 18.17 6.41 10.52
N GLY A 144 18.77 5.91 9.46
CA GLY A 144 20.20 5.61 9.40
C GLY A 144 20.56 4.18 9.79
N THR A 145 19.62 3.41 10.37
CA THR A 145 19.82 1.98 10.61
C THR A 145 20.08 1.25 9.29
N VAL A 146 21.02 0.33 9.30
CA VAL A 146 21.26 -0.56 8.16
C VAL A 146 20.59 -1.90 8.44
N ASP A 147 19.68 -2.31 7.53
CA ASP A 147 19.07 -3.62 7.59
C ASP A 147 20.14 -4.67 7.29
N SER A 148 20.42 -5.53 8.26
CA SER A 148 21.47 -6.55 8.15
C SER A 148 21.15 -7.64 7.13
N SER A 149 19.87 -7.81 6.75
CA SER A 149 19.46 -8.83 5.78
C SER A 149 19.74 -8.43 4.33
N ASN A 150 19.71 -7.14 4.00
CA ASN A 150 19.81 -6.65 2.63
C ASN A 150 20.73 -5.42 2.46
N GLY A 151 21.33 -4.90 3.54
CA GLY A 151 22.20 -3.73 3.51
C GLY A 151 21.47 -2.39 3.26
N TRP A 152 20.13 -2.38 3.27
CA TRP A 152 19.35 -1.18 3.02
C TRP A 152 19.45 -0.21 4.21
N LYS A 153 19.71 1.05 3.90
CA LYS A 153 19.75 2.12 4.91
C LYS A 153 18.39 2.80 5.04
N VAL A 154 17.85 2.77 6.25
CA VAL A 154 16.56 3.40 6.58
C VAL A 154 16.64 4.92 6.40
N LYS A 155 15.74 5.48 5.56
CA LYS A 155 15.74 6.91 5.20
C LYS A 155 14.97 7.80 6.19
N SER A 156 14.03 7.22 6.91
CA SER A 156 13.24 7.90 7.95
C SER A 156 12.80 6.89 8.99
N ASP A 157 12.52 7.35 10.20
CA ASP A 157 11.96 6.50 11.25
C ASP A 157 10.71 5.80 10.73
N CYS A 158 10.65 4.50 10.85
CA CYS A 158 9.54 3.70 10.31
C CYS A 158 9.29 2.43 11.12
N TYR A 159 8.07 1.93 10.95
CA TYR A 159 7.65 0.61 11.40
C TYR A 159 7.67 -0.34 10.20
N ASN A 160 8.01 -1.61 10.41
CA ASN A 160 8.17 -2.60 9.36
C ASN A 160 7.56 -3.94 9.76
N VAL A 161 6.83 -4.53 8.79
CA VAL A 161 6.28 -5.89 8.88
C VAL A 161 6.63 -6.61 7.59
N PRO A 162 7.20 -7.82 7.61
CA PRO A 162 7.48 -8.55 6.38
C PRO A 162 6.19 -9.04 5.71
N ILE A 163 6.22 -9.22 4.39
CA ILE A 163 5.05 -9.64 3.59
C ILE A 163 4.43 -10.94 4.12
N ASN A 164 5.26 -11.90 4.56
CA ASN A 164 4.77 -13.18 5.08
C ASN A 164 3.95 -13.07 6.38
N GLU A 165 3.96 -11.92 7.04
CA GLU A 165 3.13 -11.62 8.22
C GLU A 165 1.80 -10.93 7.85
N LEU A 166 1.57 -10.57 6.59
CA LEU A 166 0.32 -10.00 6.13
C LEU A 166 -0.77 -11.06 6.00
N ARG A 167 -2.01 -10.63 5.98
CA ARG A 167 -3.17 -11.44 5.58
C ARG A 167 -3.38 -11.33 4.07
N PRO A 168 -3.77 -12.41 3.39
CA PRO A 168 -4.13 -12.36 1.97
C PRO A 168 -5.28 -11.40 1.72
N ILE A 169 -5.21 -10.62 0.64
CA ILE A 169 -6.21 -9.57 0.34
C ILE A 169 -7.65 -10.10 0.22
N HIS A 170 -7.83 -11.35 -0.20
CA HIS A 170 -9.16 -11.95 -0.29
C HIS A 170 -9.86 -12.09 1.06
N GLU A 171 -9.14 -12.13 2.17
CA GLU A 171 -9.74 -12.16 3.52
C GLU A 171 -10.39 -10.82 3.89
N LEU A 172 -9.93 -9.69 3.34
CA LEU A 172 -10.58 -8.40 3.50
C LEU A 172 -12.01 -8.41 2.90
N ILE A 173 -12.18 -9.09 1.77
CA ILE A 173 -13.47 -9.22 1.09
C ILE A 173 -14.43 -10.10 1.89
N LYS A 174 -13.96 -11.21 2.46
CA LYS A 174 -14.78 -12.13 3.25
C LYS A 174 -15.32 -11.48 4.53
N GLN A 175 -14.55 -10.59 5.16
CA GLN A 175 -14.99 -9.90 6.37
C GLN A 175 -16.21 -9.00 6.13
N ASN A 176 -16.44 -8.57 4.89
CA ASN A 176 -17.59 -7.74 4.52
C ASN A 176 -18.84 -8.54 4.18
N THR A 177 -18.76 -9.84 3.97
CA THR A 177 -19.90 -10.70 3.62
C THR A 177 -20.53 -11.39 4.83
N ASP A 178 -19.89 -11.39 5.99
CA ASP A 178 -20.35 -12.05 7.21
C ASP A 178 -21.11 -11.10 8.18
N THR A 179 -21.44 -9.89 7.72
CA THR A 179 -22.33 -8.94 8.41
C THR A 179 -23.66 -8.80 7.69
#